data_eeb72802a554b8604d787b5b007539de
#
_entry.id   eeb72802a554b8604d787b5b007539de
#
_cell.length_a   1.000
_cell.length_b   1.000
_cell.length_c   1.000
_cell.angle_alpha   90.00
_cell.angle_beta   90.00
_cell.angle_gamma   90.00
#
_symmetry.space_group_name_H-M   'P 1'
#
loop_
_entity.id
_entity.type
_entity.pdbx_description
1 polymer ?
#
loop_
_entity_poly.entity_id
_entity_poly.type
_entity_poly.pdbx_seq_one_letter_code
_entity_poly.pdbx_strand_id
1 'polypeptide(L)'
;MDVLTIQTLNKSFGSKKVLYGLELSVPEHSIFGFIGKNGAGKTTTMKAILGLIKCDSGAIYVMGEKVHFGQTSTNRYIGYLPDVPEFYSYMTMTEYLTLCGNLCGMGKADIETRSTELLELVGLGQEKRRIKGFSRGMKQRLGIAQALLNRPKLLICDEPTSALDPAGRKEILDILLAAKEQTTVLFSTHILSDVERICTDAAFLNDGKIAMQGTIAELRGKRSSNGFFIEIEKKEVTDTLAEAFSELQRTEENVLVFHGDENRFFYIMQYISENRIPIQRIERIEPTLESLFLEVTK
;
A
#
# COMPACT_ATOMS: atom_id res chain seq x y z
N MET A 1 -7.66 12.78 13.41
CA MET A 1 -7.54 11.85 14.56
C MET A 1 -6.97 10.55 14.02
N ASP A 2 -6.23 9.75 14.84
CA ASP A 2 -5.69 8.49 14.35
C ASP A 2 -6.65 7.35 14.68
N VAL A 3 -6.99 6.54 13.67
CA VAL A 3 -7.81 5.33 13.86
C VAL A 3 -6.99 4.20 14.47
N LEU A 4 -5.67 4.19 14.20
CA LEU A 4 -4.71 3.23 14.73
C LEU A 4 -3.45 3.95 15.22
N THR A 5 -3.02 3.61 16.43
CA THR A 5 -1.73 4.06 16.98
C THR A 5 -0.98 2.86 17.56
N ILE A 6 0.28 2.71 17.19
CA ILE A 6 1.20 1.71 17.73
C ILE A 6 2.36 2.43 18.38
N GLN A 7 2.68 2.06 19.65
CA GLN A 7 3.71 2.70 20.46
C GLN A 7 4.76 1.68 20.89
N THR A 8 5.98 1.87 20.41
CA THR A 8 7.21 1.14 20.80
C THR A 8 7.02 -0.38 20.82
N LEU A 9 6.34 -0.93 19.79
CA LEU A 9 5.94 -2.33 19.74
C LEU A 9 7.12 -3.24 19.48
N ASN A 10 7.31 -4.24 20.34
CA ASN A 10 8.34 -5.28 20.20
C ASN A 10 7.71 -6.66 20.12
N LYS A 11 8.25 -7.49 19.22
CA LYS A 11 7.84 -8.88 19.07
C LYS A 11 8.98 -9.78 18.64
N SER A 12 9.12 -10.90 19.36
CA SER A 12 10.05 -11.97 19.03
C SER A 12 9.33 -13.32 18.94
N PHE A 13 9.86 -14.22 18.14
CA PHE A 13 9.47 -15.62 18.07
C PHE A 13 10.71 -16.49 18.38
N GLY A 14 10.78 -17.02 19.59
CA GLY A 14 12.01 -17.66 20.09
C GLY A 14 13.16 -16.65 20.10
N SER A 15 14.28 -17.00 19.47
CA SER A 15 15.45 -16.13 19.35
C SER A 15 15.34 -15.08 18.25
N LYS A 16 14.36 -15.22 17.32
CA LYS A 16 14.20 -14.28 16.19
C LYS A 16 13.34 -13.11 16.60
N LYS A 17 13.92 -11.93 16.74
CA LYS A 17 13.20 -10.68 16.90
C LYS A 17 12.65 -10.22 15.54
N VAL A 18 11.39 -9.81 15.49
CA VAL A 18 10.67 -9.44 14.26
C VAL A 18 10.25 -7.98 14.27
N LEU A 19 9.85 -7.44 15.43
CA LEU A 19 9.52 -6.01 15.57
C LEU A 19 10.41 -5.38 16.63
N TYR A 20 10.93 -4.19 16.34
CA TYR A 20 11.96 -3.52 17.12
C TYR A 20 11.52 -2.09 17.49
N GLY A 21 10.62 -1.95 18.47
CA GLY A 21 10.13 -0.63 18.89
C GLY A 21 9.34 0.06 17.76
N LEU A 22 8.49 -0.71 17.06
CA LEU A 22 7.71 -0.19 15.95
C LEU A 22 6.73 0.87 16.43
N GLU A 23 6.73 2.03 15.76
CA GLU A 23 5.80 3.12 15.97
C GLU A 23 5.05 3.39 14.67
N LEU A 24 3.72 3.49 14.74
CA LEU A 24 2.87 3.70 13.58
C LEU A 24 1.64 4.50 13.98
N SER A 25 1.28 5.51 13.19
CA SER A 25 0.01 6.23 13.28
C SER A 25 -0.69 6.19 11.94
N VAL A 26 -1.97 5.82 11.93
CA VAL A 26 -2.81 5.79 10.73
C VAL A 26 -3.95 6.80 10.91
N PRO A 27 -3.98 7.88 10.10
CA PRO A 27 -5.04 8.88 10.14
C PRO A 27 -6.39 8.31 9.71
N GLU A 28 -7.49 8.80 10.31
CA GLU A 28 -8.84 8.52 9.83
C GLU A 28 -9.02 9.00 8.39
N HIS A 29 -9.89 8.30 7.64
CA HIS A 29 -10.23 8.63 6.25
C HIS A 29 -9.05 8.60 5.27
N SER A 30 -7.97 7.89 5.61
CA SER A 30 -6.83 7.67 4.73
C SER A 30 -6.90 6.32 4.02
N ILE A 31 -6.20 6.21 2.88
CA ILE A 31 -5.71 4.93 2.37
C ILE A 31 -4.22 4.88 2.71
N PHE A 32 -3.87 4.02 3.64
CA PHE A 32 -2.54 3.92 4.20
C PHE A 32 -1.80 2.70 3.66
N GLY A 33 -0.69 2.92 2.97
CA GLY A 33 0.19 1.87 2.45
C GLY A 33 1.23 1.44 3.50
N PHE A 34 1.21 0.17 3.90
CA PHE A 34 2.20 -0.42 4.81
C PHE A 34 3.22 -1.25 4.01
N ILE A 35 4.32 -0.61 3.65
CA ILE A 35 5.27 -1.09 2.63
C ILE A 35 6.44 -1.80 3.30
N GLY A 36 6.87 -2.95 2.74
CA GLY A 36 8.05 -3.64 3.23
C GLY A 36 8.34 -4.92 2.46
N LYS A 37 9.60 -5.36 2.50
CA LYS A 37 10.00 -6.64 1.90
C LYS A 37 9.26 -7.82 2.56
N ASN A 38 9.24 -8.97 1.90
CA ASN A 38 8.73 -10.18 2.50
C ASN A 38 9.56 -10.54 3.75
N GLY A 39 8.87 -10.83 4.85
CA GLY A 39 9.52 -11.09 6.14
C GLY A 39 9.87 -9.85 6.98
N ALA A 40 9.62 -8.62 6.52
CA ALA A 40 9.89 -7.39 7.29
C ALA A 40 9.04 -7.24 8.56
N GLY A 41 7.94 -8.01 8.70
CA GLY A 41 7.06 -7.96 9.87
C GLY A 41 5.64 -7.45 9.61
N LYS A 42 5.25 -7.21 8.34
CA LYS A 42 3.91 -6.68 7.96
C LYS A 42 2.76 -7.51 8.55
N THR A 43 2.67 -8.79 8.19
CA THR A 43 1.65 -9.71 8.71
C THR A 43 1.71 -9.88 10.23
N THR A 44 2.91 -9.85 10.82
CA THR A 44 3.07 -9.89 12.28
C THR A 44 2.45 -8.66 12.93
N THR A 45 2.69 -7.48 12.37
CA THR A 45 2.07 -6.23 12.86
C THR A 45 0.54 -6.29 12.75
N MET A 46 0.00 -6.73 11.61
CA MET A 46 -1.45 -6.86 11.44
C MET A 46 -2.07 -7.85 12.42
N LYS A 47 -1.46 -9.01 12.62
CA LYS A 47 -1.91 -9.99 13.63
C LYS A 47 -1.84 -9.44 15.06
N ALA A 48 -0.87 -8.57 15.36
CA ALA A 48 -0.79 -7.88 16.64
C ALA A 48 -1.94 -6.87 16.83
N ILE A 49 -2.27 -6.09 15.79
CA ILE A 49 -3.41 -5.15 15.80
C ILE A 49 -4.73 -5.89 16.04
N LEU A 50 -4.88 -7.09 15.48
CA LEU A 50 -6.07 -7.94 15.68
C LEU A 50 -6.11 -8.64 17.05
N GLY A 51 -5.07 -8.49 17.88
CA GLY A 51 -4.97 -9.21 19.17
C GLY A 51 -4.74 -10.71 19.02
N LEU A 52 -4.36 -11.20 17.83
CA LEU A 52 -4.13 -12.63 17.53
C LEU A 52 -2.78 -13.13 18.01
N ILE A 53 -1.82 -12.25 18.26
CA ILE A 53 -0.51 -12.58 18.80
C ILE A 53 -0.18 -11.69 19.99
N LYS A 54 0.48 -12.27 20.99
CA LYS A 54 0.98 -11.53 22.15
C LYS A 54 2.27 -10.80 21.78
N CYS A 55 2.32 -9.50 22.03
CA CYS A 55 3.52 -8.69 21.88
C CYS A 55 4.38 -8.77 23.16
N ASP A 56 5.70 -8.58 23.02
CA ASP A 56 6.64 -8.66 24.14
C ASP A 56 6.57 -7.37 24.97
N SER A 57 6.45 -6.23 24.30
CA SER A 57 6.25 -4.90 24.92
C SER A 57 5.63 -3.91 23.93
N GLY A 58 5.27 -2.72 24.42
CA GLY A 58 4.59 -1.68 23.67
C GLY A 58 3.06 -1.72 23.81
N ALA A 59 2.38 -0.87 23.07
CA ALA A 59 0.93 -0.77 23.10
C ALA A 59 0.35 -0.51 21.70
N ILE A 60 -0.86 -0.99 21.46
CA ILE A 60 -1.63 -0.75 20.24
C ILE A 60 -2.98 -0.20 20.65
N TYR A 61 -3.44 0.83 19.96
CA TYR A 61 -4.75 1.46 20.18
C TYR A 61 -5.49 1.52 18.84
N VAL A 62 -6.76 1.10 18.85
CA VAL A 62 -7.69 1.24 17.72
C VAL A 62 -8.87 2.07 18.20
N MET A 63 -9.18 3.17 17.52
CA MET A 63 -10.20 4.15 17.98
C MET A 63 -10.00 4.59 19.43
N GLY A 64 -8.74 4.73 19.87
CA GLY A 64 -8.38 5.09 21.25
C GLY A 64 -8.50 3.96 22.27
N GLU A 65 -9.05 2.79 21.90
CA GLU A 65 -9.15 1.63 22.78
C GLU A 65 -7.90 0.75 22.66
N LYS A 66 -7.35 0.33 23.81
CA LYS A 66 -6.16 -0.51 23.85
C LYS A 66 -6.48 -1.93 23.41
N VAL A 67 -5.66 -2.44 22.49
CA VAL A 67 -5.73 -3.86 22.04
C VAL A 67 -5.09 -4.76 23.08
N HIS A 68 -5.77 -5.85 23.43
CA HIS A 68 -5.29 -6.89 24.33
C HIS A 68 -5.25 -8.24 23.64
N PHE A 69 -4.16 -8.98 23.83
CA PHE A 69 -4.02 -10.32 23.28
C PHE A 69 -5.16 -11.25 23.73
N GLY A 70 -5.77 -11.95 22.78
CA GLY A 70 -6.88 -12.87 23.04
C GLY A 70 -8.21 -12.19 23.35
N GLN A 71 -8.30 -10.85 23.33
CA GLN A 71 -9.55 -10.10 23.48
C GLN A 71 -9.98 -9.51 22.13
N THR A 72 -11.28 -9.47 21.90
CA THR A 72 -11.85 -9.05 20.60
C THR A 72 -12.64 -7.74 20.68
N SER A 73 -12.60 -7.02 21.80
CA SER A 73 -13.36 -5.78 21.98
C SER A 73 -13.11 -4.73 20.91
N THR A 74 -11.84 -4.56 20.50
CA THR A 74 -11.43 -3.63 19.45
C THR A 74 -11.75 -4.13 18.04
N ASN A 75 -11.97 -5.45 17.87
CA ASN A 75 -12.24 -6.05 16.56
C ASN A 75 -13.59 -5.62 15.97
N ARG A 76 -14.50 -5.08 16.78
CA ARG A 76 -15.75 -4.46 16.29
C ARG A 76 -15.50 -3.27 15.36
N TYR A 77 -14.33 -2.63 15.48
CA TYR A 77 -13.92 -1.51 14.62
C TYR A 77 -13.13 -1.94 13.39
N ILE A 78 -12.73 -3.23 13.32
CA ILE A 78 -11.78 -3.72 12.34
C ILE A 78 -12.45 -4.70 11.39
N GLY A 79 -12.30 -4.47 10.09
CA GLY A 79 -12.47 -5.49 9.06
C GLY A 79 -11.10 -6.03 8.64
N TYR A 80 -10.98 -7.34 8.43
CA TYR A 80 -9.70 -7.95 8.08
C TYR A 80 -9.81 -8.84 6.85
N LEU A 81 -8.95 -8.58 5.87
CA LEU A 81 -8.70 -9.41 4.70
C LEU A 81 -7.30 -10.02 4.82
N PRO A 82 -7.15 -11.34 5.01
CA PRO A 82 -5.85 -12.01 4.94
C PRO A 82 -5.35 -12.11 3.49
N ASP A 83 -4.04 -12.34 3.28
CA ASP A 83 -3.43 -12.57 1.96
C ASP A 83 -4.16 -13.70 1.18
N VAL A 84 -4.47 -14.79 1.85
CA VAL A 84 -5.25 -15.90 1.29
C VAL A 84 -6.54 -16.07 2.09
N PRO A 85 -7.66 -15.48 1.63
CA PRO A 85 -8.94 -15.65 2.30
C PRO A 85 -9.51 -17.06 2.07
N GLU A 86 -9.94 -17.70 3.16
CA GLU A 86 -10.57 -19.02 3.14
C GLU A 86 -12.05 -18.93 3.44
N PHE A 87 -12.84 -19.77 2.78
CA PHE A 87 -14.29 -19.78 2.85
C PHE A 87 -14.83 -21.20 2.92
N TYR A 88 -16.05 -21.34 3.43
CA TYR A 88 -16.80 -22.59 3.31
C TYR A 88 -17.21 -22.80 1.85
N SER A 89 -16.44 -23.60 1.12
CA SER A 89 -16.53 -23.77 -0.33
C SER A 89 -17.87 -24.28 -0.84
N TYR A 90 -18.66 -24.96 0.00
CA TYR A 90 -20.00 -25.46 -0.30
C TYR A 90 -21.10 -24.41 -0.22
N MET A 91 -20.83 -23.24 0.38
CA MET A 91 -21.77 -22.13 0.48
C MET A 91 -21.78 -21.27 -0.78
N THR A 92 -22.89 -20.57 -1.00
CA THR A 92 -22.95 -19.38 -1.84
C THR A 92 -22.39 -18.18 -1.06
N MET A 93 -22.05 -17.09 -1.75
CA MET A 93 -21.58 -15.86 -1.08
C MET A 93 -22.63 -15.24 -0.17
N THR A 94 -23.92 -15.30 -0.54
CA THR A 94 -25.02 -14.78 0.29
C THR A 94 -25.16 -15.58 1.57
N GLU A 95 -25.14 -16.92 1.50
CA GLU A 95 -25.15 -17.78 2.70
C GLU A 95 -23.96 -17.50 3.60
N TYR A 96 -22.76 -17.30 3.02
CA TYR A 96 -21.55 -17.01 3.77
C TYR A 96 -21.61 -15.64 4.44
N LEU A 97 -22.03 -14.58 3.74
CA LEU A 97 -22.19 -13.25 4.34
C LEU A 97 -23.29 -13.23 5.40
N THR A 98 -24.37 -14.00 5.21
CA THR A 98 -25.41 -14.15 6.23
C THR A 98 -24.85 -14.82 7.50
N LEU A 99 -24.04 -15.87 7.35
CA LEU A 99 -23.36 -16.48 8.49
C LEU A 99 -22.47 -15.48 9.23
N CYS A 100 -21.65 -14.72 8.50
CA CYS A 100 -20.76 -13.71 9.10
C CYS A 100 -21.55 -12.60 9.82
N GLY A 101 -22.63 -12.09 9.21
CA GLY A 101 -23.48 -11.06 9.82
C GLY A 101 -24.16 -11.55 11.10
N ASN A 102 -24.65 -12.80 11.11
CA ASN A 102 -25.22 -13.41 12.32
C ASN A 102 -24.17 -13.54 13.44
N LEU A 103 -22.94 -13.92 13.13
CA LEU A 103 -21.82 -13.99 14.09
C LEU A 103 -21.46 -12.62 14.66
N CYS A 104 -21.64 -11.55 13.86
CA CYS A 104 -21.47 -10.17 14.31
C CYS A 104 -22.70 -9.61 15.07
N GLY A 105 -23.77 -10.38 15.22
CA GLY A 105 -25.00 -9.94 15.89
C GLY A 105 -25.86 -8.97 15.09
N MET A 106 -25.70 -8.92 13.76
CA MET A 106 -26.48 -8.05 12.88
C MET A 106 -27.91 -8.56 12.70
N GLY A 107 -28.88 -7.65 12.54
CA GLY A 107 -30.23 -7.98 12.20
C GLY A 107 -30.41 -8.54 10.79
N LYS A 108 -31.33 -9.46 10.57
CA LYS A 108 -31.54 -10.13 9.27
C LYS A 108 -31.72 -9.13 8.10
N ALA A 109 -32.57 -8.14 8.26
CA ALA A 109 -32.81 -7.12 7.22
C ALA A 109 -31.55 -6.30 6.92
N ASP A 110 -30.75 -5.96 7.94
CA ASP A 110 -29.49 -5.22 7.77
C ASP A 110 -28.45 -6.09 7.04
N ILE A 111 -28.37 -7.39 7.36
CA ILE A 111 -27.51 -8.34 6.65
C ILE A 111 -27.89 -8.41 5.17
N GLU A 112 -29.16 -8.56 4.84
CA GLU A 112 -29.65 -8.66 3.46
C GLU A 112 -29.31 -7.39 2.65
N THR A 113 -29.64 -6.22 3.19
CA THR A 113 -29.36 -4.93 2.56
C THR A 113 -27.86 -4.74 2.38
N ARG A 114 -27.08 -4.89 3.47
CA ARG A 114 -25.66 -4.65 3.47
C ARG A 114 -24.89 -5.63 2.58
N SER A 115 -25.27 -6.90 2.57
CA SER A 115 -24.66 -7.90 1.68
C SER A 115 -24.90 -7.55 0.21
N THR A 116 -26.10 -7.10 -0.15
CA THR A 116 -26.41 -6.69 -1.52
C THR A 116 -25.53 -5.50 -1.95
N GLU A 117 -25.47 -4.45 -1.13
CA GLU A 117 -24.63 -3.28 -1.38
C GLU A 117 -23.15 -3.67 -1.59
N LEU A 118 -22.63 -4.53 -0.70
CA LEU A 118 -21.23 -4.94 -0.74
C LEU A 118 -20.92 -5.86 -1.93
N LEU A 119 -21.83 -6.77 -2.29
CA LEU A 119 -21.66 -7.62 -3.47
C LEU A 119 -21.67 -6.80 -4.76
N GLU A 120 -22.47 -5.75 -4.85
CA GLU A 120 -22.42 -4.79 -5.98
C GLU A 120 -21.09 -4.04 -5.97
N LEU A 121 -20.66 -3.49 -4.82
CA LEU A 121 -19.39 -2.78 -4.66
C LEU A 121 -18.20 -3.60 -5.16
N VAL A 122 -18.16 -4.89 -4.85
CA VAL A 122 -17.06 -5.79 -5.23
C VAL A 122 -17.27 -6.47 -6.58
N GLY A 123 -18.31 -6.09 -7.34
CA GLY A 123 -18.60 -6.64 -8.67
C GLY A 123 -18.98 -8.13 -8.68
N LEU A 124 -19.64 -8.61 -7.63
CA LEU A 124 -20.12 -10.00 -7.51
C LEU A 124 -21.65 -10.10 -7.44
N GLY A 125 -22.40 -8.99 -7.56
CA GLY A 125 -23.85 -8.95 -7.36
C GLY A 125 -24.65 -9.93 -8.25
N GLN A 126 -24.15 -10.24 -9.45
CA GLN A 126 -24.82 -11.15 -10.38
C GLN A 126 -24.33 -12.63 -10.27
N GLU A 127 -23.37 -12.91 -9.39
CA GLU A 127 -22.80 -14.26 -9.27
C GLU A 127 -23.70 -15.16 -8.42
N LYS A 128 -24.02 -16.36 -8.93
CA LYS A 128 -24.91 -17.34 -8.26
C LYS A 128 -24.22 -18.65 -7.90
N ARG A 129 -22.96 -18.82 -8.36
CA ARG A 129 -22.21 -20.06 -8.11
C ARG A 129 -21.83 -20.19 -6.63
N ARG A 130 -21.57 -21.43 -6.22
CA ARG A 130 -20.95 -21.70 -4.92
C ARG A 130 -19.50 -21.22 -4.92
N ILE A 131 -18.98 -20.85 -3.75
CA ILE A 131 -17.62 -20.32 -3.58
C ILE A 131 -16.55 -21.30 -4.08
N LYS A 132 -16.82 -22.61 -4.11
CA LYS A 132 -15.93 -23.62 -4.73
C LYS A 132 -15.52 -23.26 -6.17
N GLY A 133 -16.40 -22.61 -6.92
CA GLY A 133 -16.15 -22.22 -8.32
C GLY A 133 -15.49 -20.85 -8.49
N PHE A 134 -15.07 -20.16 -7.40
CA PHE A 134 -14.52 -18.83 -7.47
C PHE A 134 -13.04 -18.84 -7.83
N SER A 135 -12.65 -17.91 -8.71
CA SER A 135 -11.23 -17.60 -8.95
C SER A 135 -10.59 -16.95 -7.72
N ARG A 136 -9.26 -16.84 -7.71
CA ARG A 136 -8.54 -16.14 -6.64
C ARG A 136 -9.02 -14.69 -6.48
N GLY A 137 -9.15 -13.93 -7.58
CA GLY A 137 -9.67 -12.56 -7.56
C GLY A 137 -11.10 -12.46 -7.03
N MET A 138 -11.99 -13.42 -7.40
CA MET A 138 -13.34 -13.45 -6.83
C MET A 138 -13.33 -13.71 -5.32
N LYS A 139 -12.44 -14.57 -4.82
CA LYS A 139 -12.27 -14.82 -3.39
C LYS A 139 -11.75 -13.59 -2.67
N GLN A 140 -10.77 -12.88 -3.23
CA GLN A 140 -10.29 -11.61 -2.67
C GLN A 140 -11.42 -10.58 -2.57
N ARG A 141 -12.20 -10.41 -3.64
CA ARG A 141 -13.35 -9.50 -3.67
C ARG A 141 -14.41 -9.86 -2.63
N LEU A 142 -14.76 -11.15 -2.51
CA LEU A 142 -15.68 -11.62 -1.46
C LEU A 142 -15.11 -11.39 -0.05
N GLY A 143 -13.80 -11.55 0.14
CA GLY A 143 -13.12 -11.27 1.40
C GLY A 143 -13.19 -9.80 1.79
N ILE A 144 -13.09 -8.89 0.84
CA ILE A 144 -13.30 -7.44 1.08
C ILE A 144 -14.76 -7.19 1.49
N ALA A 145 -15.73 -7.78 0.79
CA ALA A 145 -17.14 -7.65 1.15
C ALA A 145 -17.40 -8.15 2.58
N GLN A 146 -16.86 -9.32 2.94
CA GLN A 146 -16.95 -9.85 4.31
C GLN A 146 -16.31 -8.91 5.32
N ALA A 147 -15.11 -8.37 5.04
CA ALA A 147 -14.41 -7.48 5.94
C ALA A 147 -15.16 -6.16 6.17
N LEU A 148 -15.90 -5.67 5.17
CA LEU A 148 -16.71 -4.45 5.25
C LEU A 148 -18.11 -4.65 5.82
N LEU A 149 -18.54 -5.90 6.06
CA LEU A 149 -19.91 -6.24 6.41
C LEU A 149 -20.40 -5.51 7.68
N ASN A 150 -19.58 -5.51 8.73
CA ASN A 150 -19.90 -4.91 10.03
C ASN A 150 -19.54 -3.40 10.10
N ARG A 151 -19.46 -2.70 8.98
CA ARG A 151 -19.16 -1.25 8.90
C ARG A 151 -17.94 -0.85 9.74
N PRO A 152 -16.76 -1.46 9.52
CA PRO A 152 -15.58 -1.19 10.33
C PRO A 152 -15.12 0.25 10.17
N LYS A 153 -14.41 0.77 11.18
CA LYS A 153 -13.70 2.06 11.11
C LYS A 153 -12.32 1.92 10.47
N LEU A 154 -11.76 0.71 10.50
CA LEU A 154 -10.47 0.36 9.93
C LEU A 154 -10.58 -0.95 9.16
N LEU A 155 -10.34 -0.90 7.86
CA LEU A 155 -10.19 -2.08 7.00
C LEU A 155 -8.69 -2.40 6.86
N ILE A 156 -8.28 -3.56 7.33
CA ILE A 156 -6.91 -4.06 7.21
C ILE A 156 -6.87 -5.13 6.12
N CYS A 157 -5.99 -4.96 5.13
CA CYS A 157 -5.79 -5.91 4.05
C CYS A 157 -4.32 -6.37 4.00
N ASP A 158 -4.07 -7.67 4.16
CA ASP A 158 -2.73 -8.24 4.05
C ASP A 158 -2.47 -8.68 2.60
N GLU A 159 -1.58 -7.96 1.88
CA GLU A 159 -1.18 -8.23 0.49
C GLU A 159 -2.39 -8.43 -0.48
N PRO A 160 -3.38 -7.52 -0.52
CA PRO A 160 -4.67 -7.75 -1.18
C PRO A 160 -4.57 -7.98 -2.70
N THR A 161 -3.49 -7.51 -3.33
CA THR A 161 -3.24 -7.59 -4.78
C THR A 161 -2.24 -8.69 -5.15
N SER A 162 -1.68 -9.42 -4.16
CA SER A 162 -0.66 -10.43 -4.39
C SER A 162 -1.19 -11.56 -5.27
N ALA A 163 -0.34 -12.03 -6.22
CA ALA A 163 -0.65 -13.12 -7.16
C ALA A 163 -1.97 -12.96 -7.95
N LEU A 164 -2.38 -11.72 -8.22
CA LEU A 164 -3.40 -11.36 -9.19
C LEU A 164 -2.75 -10.87 -10.49
N ASP A 165 -3.44 -11.08 -11.59
CA ASP A 165 -3.09 -10.49 -12.87
C ASP A 165 -3.30 -8.95 -12.85
N PRO A 166 -2.77 -8.19 -13.81
CA PRO A 166 -2.90 -6.73 -13.82
C PRO A 166 -4.34 -6.21 -13.77
N ALA A 167 -5.28 -6.92 -14.41
CA ALA A 167 -6.70 -6.55 -14.42
C ALA A 167 -7.31 -6.75 -13.02
N GLY A 168 -7.11 -7.91 -12.41
CA GLY A 168 -7.60 -8.23 -11.06
C GLY A 168 -6.97 -7.31 -9.99
N ARG A 169 -5.69 -6.94 -10.14
CA ARG A 169 -5.05 -5.93 -9.25
C ARG A 169 -5.77 -4.59 -9.35
N LYS A 170 -6.02 -4.12 -10.58
CA LYS A 170 -6.75 -2.88 -10.80
C LYS A 170 -8.12 -2.90 -10.14
N GLU A 171 -8.89 -3.97 -10.31
CA GLU A 171 -10.20 -4.13 -9.70
C GLU A 171 -10.15 -4.04 -8.17
N ILE A 172 -9.20 -4.72 -7.52
CA ILE A 172 -9.04 -4.65 -6.07
C ILE A 172 -8.69 -3.22 -5.61
N LEU A 173 -7.77 -2.54 -6.28
CA LEU A 173 -7.40 -1.17 -5.93
C LEU A 173 -8.58 -0.20 -6.10
N ASP A 174 -9.38 -0.34 -7.14
CA ASP A 174 -10.56 0.47 -7.38
C ASP A 174 -11.64 0.22 -6.28
N ILE A 175 -11.79 -1.03 -5.81
CA ILE A 175 -12.66 -1.37 -4.67
C ILE A 175 -12.16 -0.75 -3.37
N LEU A 176 -10.85 -0.80 -3.08
CA LEU A 176 -10.28 -0.18 -1.88
C LEU A 176 -10.43 1.34 -1.91
N LEU A 177 -10.29 1.95 -3.09
CA LEU A 177 -10.52 3.39 -3.28
C LEU A 177 -11.97 3.77 -3.00
N ALA A 178 -12.94 2.99 -3.47
CA ALA A 178 -14.35 3.19 -3.17
C ALA A 178 -14.70 2.93 -1.68
N ALA A 179 -14.03 1.97 -1.05
CA ALA A 179 -14.23 1.67 0.38
C ALA A 179 -13.80 2.82 1.30
N LYS A 180 -12.86 3.69 0.88
CA LYS A 180 -12.39 4.87 1.62
C LYS A 180 -13.52 5.79 2.07
N GLU A 181 -14.59 5.89 1.28
CA GLU A 181 -15.76 6.72 1.62
C GLU A 181 -16.45 6.27 2.94
N GLN A 182 -16.24 5.04 3.36
CA GLN A 182 -16.92 4.44 4.52
C GLN A 182 -15.97 4.05 5.65
N THR A 183 -14.67 3.87 5.37
CA THR A 183 -13.70 3.33 6.32
C THR A 183 -12.28 3.82 6.02
N THR A 184 -11.42 3.83 7.02
CA THR A 184 -9.98 3.98 6.79
C THR A 184 -9.42 2.66 6.28
N VAL A 185 -8.55 2.69 5.27
CA VAL A 185 -7.95 1.49 4.68
C VAL A 185 -6.46 1.44 5.03
N LEU A 186 -6.02 0.35 5.66
CA LEU A 186 -4.61 0.01 5.86
C LEU A 186 -4.32 -1.26 5.08
N PHE A 187 -3.47 -1.20 4.06
CA PHE A 187 -3.08 -2.42 3.36
C PHE A 187 -1.56 -2.60 3.27
N SER A 188 -1.13 -3.83 3.50
CA SER A 188 0.27 -4.20 3.31
C SER A 188 0.55 -4.51 1.86
N THR A 189 1.73 -4.13 1.40
CA THR A 189 2.20 -4.49 0.06
C THR A 189 3.73 -4.38 -0.05
N HIS A 190 4.30 -5.09 -0.99
CA HIS A 190 5.65 -4.88 -1.49
C HIS A 190 5.64 -4.22 -2.88
N ILE A 191 4.46 -3.90 -3.42
CA ILE A 191 4.25 -3.36 -4.77
C ILE A 191 4.03 -1.85 -4.67
N LEU A 192 5.05 -1.08 -4.96
CA LEU A 192 5.06 0.37 -4.78
C LEU A 192 4.09 1.10 -5.72
N SER A 193 3.90 0.59 -6.93
CA SER A 193 2.94 1.15 -7.89
C SER A 193 1.49 1.10 -7.40
N ASP A 194 1.12 0.14 -6.54
CA ASP A 194 -0.20 0.11 -5.93
C ASP A 194 -0.38 1.24 -4.93
N VAL A 195 0.68 1.51 -4.14
CA VAL A 195 0.70 2.62 -3.17
C VAL A 195 0.62 3.96 -3.88
N GLU A 196 1.44 4.18 -4.90
CA GLU A 196 1.44 5.43 -5.68
C GLU A 196 0.09 5.72 -6.33
N ARG A 197 -0.65 4.67 -6.66
CA ARG A 197 -1.93 4.77 -7.33
C ARG A 197 -3.09 5.21 -6.43
N ILE A 198 -3.17 4.68 -5.19
CA ILE A 198 -4.37 4.88 -4.36
C ILE A 198 -4.10 5.46 -2.97
N CYS A 199 -2.85 5.40 -2.45
CA CYS A 199 -2.58 5.83 -1.08
C CYS A 199 -2.53 7.34 -0.93
N THR A 200 -3.01 7.81 0.22
CA THR A 200 -2.81 9.18 0.71
C THR A 200 -1.56 9.26 1.58
N ASP A 201 -1.29 8.20 2.34
CA ASP A 201 -0.22 8.08 3.33
C ASP A 201 0.47 6.73 3.20
N ALA A 202 1.72 6.64 3.65
CA ALA A 202 2.43 5.38 3.68
C ALA A 202 3.47 5.33 4.81
N ALA A 203 3.84 4.10 5.19
CA ALA A 203 4.99 3.82 6.04
C ALA A 203 5.84 2.71 5.44
N PHE A 204 7.17 2.90 5.49
CA PHE A 204 8.15 1.91 5.07
C PHE A 204 8.64 1.12 6.27
N LEU A 205 8.34 -0.17 6.28
CA LEU A 205 8.81 -1.13 7.28
C LEU A 205 10.10 -1.79 6.77
N ASN A 206 11.20 -1.55 7.47
CA ASN A 206 12.47 -2.22 7.22
C ASN A 206 12.98 -2.88 8.51
N ASP A 207 13.30 -4.16 8.45
CA ASP A 207 13.84 -4.95 9.57
C ASP A 207 13.11 -4.72 10.90
N GLY A 208 11.76 -4.74 10.85
CA GLY A 208 10.90 -4.62 12.02
C GLY A 208 10.79 -3.22 12.63
N LYS A 209 11.25 -2.17 11.94
CA LYS A 209 11.12 -0.76 12.32
C LYS A 209 10.46 0.06 11.22
N ILE A 210 9.74 1.11 11.59
CA ILE A 210 9.34 2.13 10.62
C ILE A 210 10.57 2.98 10.31
N ALA A 211 11.02 2.91 9.08
CA ALA A 211 12.14 3.69 8.59
C ALA A 211 11.69 5.08 8.14
N MET A 212 10.47 5.18 7.60
CA MET A 212 9.89 6.42 7.11
C MET A 212 8.37 6.33 7.13
N GLN A 213 7.68 7.42 7.50
CA GLN A 213 6.23 7.55 7.47
C GLN A 213 5.83 8.97 7.12
N GLY A 214 4.70 9.14 6.43
CA GLY A 214 4.09 10.43 6.11
C GLY A 214 3.11 10.33 4.95
N THR A 215 2.59 11.46 4.52
CA THR A 215 1.80 11.56 3.28
C THR A 215 2.67 11.22 2.07
N ILE A 216 2.07 10.75 0.99
CA ILE A 216 2.80 10.44 -0.25
C ILE A 216 3.55 11.68 -0.76
N ALA A 217 2.95 12.88 -0.63
CA ALA A 217 3.58 14.14 -1.01
C ALA A 217 4.82 14.46 -0.16
N GLU A 218 4.73 14.31 1.18
CA GLU A 218 5.87 14.52 2.08
C GLU A 218 6.99 13.51 1.85
N LEU A 219 6.64 12.23 1.61
CA LEU A 219 7.61 11.19 1.33
C LEU A 219 8.38 11.49 0.04
N ARG A 220 7.69 11.90 -1.03
CA ARG A 220 8.33 12.33 -2.28
C ARG A 220 9.17 13.59 -2.07
N GLY A 221 8.69 14.56 -1.30
CA GLY A 221 9.37 15.83 -1.05
C GLY A 221 10.63 15.72 -0.18
N LYS A 222 10.80 14.65 0.61
CA LYS A 222 12.01 14.42 1.43
C LYS A 222 13.27 14.20 0.61
N ARG A 223 13.13 13.91 -0.68
CA ARG A 223 14.23 13.85 -1.63
C ARG A 223 14.08 14.99 -2.63
N SER A 224 14.88 16.02 -2.50
CA SER A 224 15.14 16.94 -3.60
C SER A 224 15.97 16.19 -4.63
N SER A 225 15.33 15.41 -5.52
CA SER A 225 16.06 14.94 -6.69
C SER A 225 16.18 16.12 -7.64
N ASN A 226 17.26 16.88 -7.52
CA ASN A 226 17.66 17.85 -8.53
C ASN A 226 18.20 17.09 -9.76
N GLY A 227 17.38 16.21 -10.33
CA GLY A 227 17.70 15.44 -11.51
C GLY A 227 16.82 15.85 -12.67
N PHE A 228 17.41 15.80 -13.86
CA PHE A 228 16.72 16.03 -15.13
C PHE A 228 17.06 14.92 -16.11
N PHE A 229 16.03 14.45 -16.78
CA PHE A 229 16.09 13.52 -17.89
C PHE A 229 16.15 14.35 -19.16
N ILE A 230 17.11 14.07 -20.04
CA ILE A 230 17.33 14.78 -21.31
C ILE A 230 17.40 13.72 -22.41
N GLU A 231 16.42 13.72 -23.30
CA GLU A 231 16.39 12.86 -24.48
C GLU A 231 16.81 13.67 -25.71
N ILE A 232 17.81 13.16 -26.41
CA ILE A 232 18.44 13.81 -27.55
C ILE A 232 18.06 13.04 -28.81
N GLU A 233 17.90 13.77 -29.94
CA GLU A 233 17.45 13.14 -31.17
C GLU A 233 18.51 12.22 -31.80
N LYS A 234 19.81 12.53 -31.60
CA LYS A 234 20.94 11.83 -32.26
C LYS A 234 21.96 11.30 -31.26
N LYS A 235 22.32 10.03 -31.39
CA LYS A 235 23.30 9.33 -30.55
C LYS A 235 24.68 10.02 -30.50
N GLU A 236 25.21 10.44 -31.64
CA GLU A 236 26.54 11.06 -31.72
C GLU A 236 26.61 12.34 -30.87
N VAL A 237 25.51 13.06 -30.77
CA VAL A 237 25.40 14.27 -29.96
C VAL A 237 25.30 13.93 -28.46
N THR A 238 24.67 12.81 -28.11
CA THR A 238 24.60 12.30 -26.73
C THR A 238 25.99 12.00 -26.21
N ASP A 239 26.85 11.36 -27.01
CA ASP A 239 28.23 11.05 -26.64
C ASP A 239 29.06 12.35 -26.43
N THR A 240 28.93 13.32 -27.34
CA THR A 240 29.61 14.62 -27.22
C THR A 240 29.20 15.37 -25.93
N LEU A 241 27.92 15.38 -25.59
CA LEU A 241 27.45 16.02 -24.36
C LEU A 241 27.90 15.30 -23.09
N ALA A 242 27.89 13.96 -23.09
CA ALA A 242 28.38 13.17 -21.96
C ALA A 242 29.88 13.36 -21.72
N GLU A 243 30.67 13.56 -22.78
CA GLU A 243 32.10 13.88 -22.70
C GLU A 243 32.35 15.32 -22.22
N ALA A 244 31.50 16.26 -22.64
CA ALA A 244 31.63 17.67 -22.25
C ALA A 244 31.22 17.93 -20.80
N PHE A 245 30.31 17.15 -20.25
CA PHE A 245 29.74 17.32 -18.92
C PHE A 245 29.76 15.99 -18.15
N SER A 246 30.74 15.82 -17.27
CA SER A 246 30.91 14.60 -16.45
C SER A 246 29.74 14.31 -15.50
N GLU A 247 28.88 15.30 -15.25
CA GLU A 247 27.67 15.21 -14.43
C GLU A 247 26.47 14.56 -15.18
N LEU A 248 26.59 14.49 -16.54
CA LEU A 248 25.61 13.82 -17.38
C LEU A 248 25.92 12.32 -17.45
N GLN A 249 25.06 11.51 -16.87
CA GLN A 249 25.16 10.06 -16.91
C GLN A 249 24.31 9.51 -18.05
N ARG A 250 24.93 8.77 -18.96
CA ARG A 250 24.20 8.08 -20.01
C ARG A 250 23.50 6.85 -19.47
N THR A 251 22.18 6.77 -19.64
CA THR A 251 21.36 5.63 -19.23
C THR A 251 20.89 4.77 -20.40
N GLU A 252 20.64 5.40 -21.53
CA GLU A 252 20.24 4.75 -22.79
C GLU A 252 21.00 5.38 -23.98
N GLU A 253 20.70 4.89 -25.18
CA GLU A 253 21.45 5.26 -26.39
C GLU A 253 21.38 6.76 -26.71
N ASN A 254 20.27 7.40 -26.44
CA ASN A 254 19.95 8.82 -26.68
C ASN A 254 19.50 9.57 -25.43
N VAL A 255 19.73 9.01 -24.24
CA VAL A 255 19.24 9.54 -22.98
C VAL A 255 20.38 9.85 -22.02
N LEU A 256 20.38 11.10 -21.54
CA LEU A 256 21.25 11.57 -20.48
C LEU A 256 20.45 11.90 -19.23
N VAL A 257 21.00 11.56 -18.07
CA VAL A 257 20.45 11.91 -16.76
C VAL A 257 21.43 12.82 -16.05
N PHE A 258 20.94 13.97 -15.63
CA PHE A 258 21.67 14.92 -14.80
C PHE A 258 21.24 14.77 -13.35
N HIS A 259 22.21 14.71 -12.44
CA HIS A 259 21.98 14.82 -10.99
C HIS A 259 22.86 15.95 -10.44
N GLY A 260 22.25 17.05 -9.98
CA GLY A 260 22.99 18.21 -9.47
C GLY A 260 22.08 19.37 -9.13
N ASP A 261 22.67 20.53 -8.84
CA ASP A 261 21.91 21.75 -8.54
C ASP A 261 21.31 22.39 -9.81
N GLU A 262 20.28 23.20 -9.64
CA GLU A 262 19.56 23.83 -10.74
C GLU A 262 20.44 24.82 -11.54
N ASN A 263 21.36 25.51 -10.89
CA ASN A 263 22.22 26.46 -11.60
C ASN A 263 23.12 25.75 -12.59
N ARG A 264 23.64 24.58 -12.17
CA ARG A 264 24.47 23.75 -13.06
C ARG A 264 23.65 23.18 -14.21
N PHE A 265 22.41 22.79 -13.95
CA PHE A 265 21.48 22.36 -15.00
C PHE A 265 21.21 23.48 -16.01
N PHE A 266 20.94 24.72 -15.56
CA PHE A 266 20.75 25.86 -16.45
C PHE A 266 21.97 26.15 -17.30
N TYR A 267 23.19 25.99 -16.77
CA TYR A 267 24.43 26.13 -17.54
C TYR A 267 24.53 25.07 -18.67
N ILE A 268 24.17 23.83 -18.39
CA ILE A 268 24.09 22.76 -19.42
C ILE A 268 23.04 23.10 -20.47
N MET A 269 21.90 23.62 -20.08
CA MET A 269 20.82 24.03 -20.98
C MET A 269 21.25 25.21 -21.88
N GLN A 270 21.98 26.16 -21.31
CA GLN A 270 22.56 27.27 -22.11
C GLN A 270 23.51 26.74 -23.15
N TYR A 271 24.41 25.85 -22.80
CA TYR A 271 25.35 25.20 -23.74
C TYR A 271 24.62 24.47 -24.87
N ILE A 272 23.57 23.70 -24.51
CA ILE A 272 22.71 22.98 -25.47
C ILE A 272 22.08 23.97 -26.46
N SER A 273 21.56 25.09 -25.97
CA SER A 273 20.91 26.13 -26.76
C SER A 273 21.91 26.85 -27.70
N GLU A 274 23.09 27.25 -27.18
CA GLU A 274 24.13 27.95 -27.93
C GLU A 274 24.67 27.09 -29.07
N ASN A 275 24.81 25.79 -28.85
CA ASN A 275 25.25 24.81 -29.84
C ASN A 275 24.14 24.26 -30.73
N ARG A 276 22.89 24.76 -30.56
CA ARG A 276 21.71 24.36 -31.34
C ARG A 276 21.48 22.84 -31.35
N ILE A 277 21.69 22.18 -30.19
CA ILE A 277 21.54 20.75 -30.05
C ILE A 277 20.03 20.42 -30.01
N PRO A 278 19.52 19.55 -30.92
CA PRO A 278 18.14 19.20 -30.95
C PRO A 278 17.77 18.28 -29.76
N ILE A 279 16.88 18.77 -28.91
CA ILE A 279 16.35 18.01 -27.77
C ILE A 279 14.98 17.49 -28.15
N GLN A 280 14.71 16.22 -27.87
CA GLN A 280 13.42 15.60 -28.06
C GLN A 280 12.54 15.80 -26.81
N ARG A 281 13.12 15.68 -25.60
CA ARG A 281 12.38 15.77 -24.34
C ARG A 281 13.31 16.18 -23.20
N ILE A 282 12.77 17.02 -22.30
CA ILE A 282 13.39 17.30 -21.02
C ILE A 282 12.31 17.12 -19.95
N GLU A 283 12.62 16.35 -18.93
CA GLU A 283 11.76 16.17 -17.78
C GLU A 283 12.57 16.27 -16.48
N ARG A 284 11.93 16.85 -15.45
CA ARG A 284 12.45 16.75 -14.10
C ARG A 284 12.23 15.34 -13.59
N ILE A 285 13.26 14.71 -13.04
CA ILE A 285 13.13 13.40 -12.42
C ILE A 285 12.42 13.59 -11.09
N GLU A 286 11.16 13.19 -11.04
CA GLU A 286 10.44 13.14 -9.77
C GLU A 286 10.89 11.91 -8.98
N PRO A 287 11.16 12.06 -7.66
CA PRO A 287 11.48 10.92 -6.82
C PRO A 287 10.30 9.95 -6.78
N THR A 288 10.55 8.70 -7.18
CA THR A 288 9.58 7.63 -7.05
C THR A 288 9.65 7.02 -5.65
N LEU A 289 8.54 6.45 -5.17
CA LEU A 289 8.56 5.68 -3.91
C LEU A 289 9.53 4.50 -4.00
N GLU A 290 9.78 3.98 -5.20
CA GLU A 290 10.76 2.90 -5.43
C GLU A 290 12.19 3.35 -5.11
N SER A 291 12.59 4.53 -5.58
CA SER A 291 13.92 5.07 -5.28
C SER A 291 14.10 5.33 -3.78
N LEU A 292 13.06 5.80 -3.09
CA LEU A 292 13.06 5.99 -1.64
C LEU A 292 13.14 4.66 -0.89
N PHE A 293 12.38 3.65 -1.34
CA PHE A 293 12.39 2.33 -0.73
C PHE A 293 13.75 1.65 -0.84
N LEU A 294 14.41 1.74 -1.99
CA LEU A 294 15.76 1.20 -2.20
C LEU A 294 16.79 1.86 -1.30
N GLU A 295 16.66 3.16 -1.03
CA GLU A 295 17.56 3.90 -0.14
C GLU A 295 17.40 3.48 1.33
N VAL A 296 16.16 3.34 1.78
CA VAL A 296 15.81 2.96 3.16
C VAL A 296 16.14 1.49 3.46
N THR A 297 16.25 0.65 2.41
CA THR A 297 16.48 -0.80 2.55
C THR A 297 17.90 -1.25 2.22
N LYS A 298 18.83 -0.31 1.97
CA LYS A 298 20.28 -0.53 1.93
C LYS A 298 20.83 -0.62 3.33
#